data_09c9e7acc3bf84d2f2366485ce970d82
#
_entry.id   09c9e7acc3bf84d2f2366485ce970d82
#
_cell.length_a   1.000
_cell.length_b   1.000
_cell.length_c   1.000
_cell.angle_alpha   90.00
_cell.angle_beta   90.00
_cell.angle_gamma   90.00
#
_symmetry.space_group_name_H-M   'P 1'
#
loop_
_entity.id
_entity.type
_entity.pdbx_description
1 polymer ?
#
loop_
_entity_poly.entity_id
_entity_poly.type
_entity_poly.pdbx_seq_one_letter_code
_entity_poly.pdbx_strand_id
1 'polypeptide(L)'
;MTLRSRIKRITPWPLHYLYRKIYYLPKDIPAAFGFLFHNTKSTTTFGERLALIKKFYFISYYVDCPHTENEMLTIARRILNLESDIPGVLVEAGVFHGGSTAKLSHVARLANRKLHAFDSFEGMPENAETHGKSIYGREHHFPKGSHAVGLEKVRENVRRFGDIGRVEFHKGFFADTLPRFHEKIAVACINVDLVQSTKDCLRFLYPLVSKGGIIFSQDAHFPWIIELLNDDVFWEKEIGIKKPKMEGLGSSKFVAIKVA
;
A
#
# COMPACT_ATOMS: atom_id res chain seq x y z
N MET A 1 -0.13 8.45 -27.62
CA MET A 1 1.00 8.07 -26.75
C MET A 1 1.69 9.36 -26.31
N THR A 2 1.58 9.74 -25.03
CA THR A 2 2.11 11.01 -24.53
C THR A 2 3.64 10.99 -24.44
N LEU A 3 4.30 12.16 -24.51
CA LEU A 3 5.74 12.30 -24.34
C LEU A 3 6.25 11.61 -23.06
N ARG A 4 5.47 11.67 -21.97
CA ARG A 4 5.75 10.96 -20.70
C ARG A 4 5.81 9.45 -20.85
N SER A 5 4.94 8.82 -21.65
CA SER A 5 4.94 7.37 -21.85
C SER A 5 6.15 6.89 -22.68
N ARG A 6 6.66 7.73 -23.58
CA ARG A 6 7.89 7.46 -24.33
C ARG A 6 9.13 7.57 -23.45
N ILE A 7 9.21 8.61 -22.60
CA ILE A 7 10.33 8.79 -21.66
C ILE A 7 10.42 7.60 -20.70
N LYS A 8 9.30 7.12 -20.15
CA LYS A 8 9.28 5.97 -19.22
C LYS A 8 9.83 4.66 -19.84
N ARG A 9 9.74 4.53 -21.17
CA ARG A 9 10.18 3.32 -21.90
C ARG A 9 11.68 3.31 -22.23
N ILE A 10 12.33 4.48 -22.21
CA ILE A 10 13.71 4.67 -22.68
C ILE A 10 14.66 5.04 -21.53
N THR A 11 14.13 5.56 -20.42
CA THR A 11 14.95 6.07 -19.32
C THR A 11 15.21 4.98 -18.30
N PRO A 12 16.46 4.68 -17.93
CA PRO A 12 16.78 3.79 -16.82
C PRO A 12 16.08 4.22 -15.53
N TRP A 13 15.65 3.26 -14.72
CA TRP A 13 14.90 3.53 -13.48
C TRP A 13 15.51 4.64 -12.59
N PRO A 14 16.83 4.71 -12.35
CA PRO A 14 17.42 5.76 -11.53
C PRO A 14 17.17 7.18 -12.04
N LEU A 15 17.19 7.40 -13.35
CA LEU A 15 16.89 8.70 -13.96
C LEU A 15 15.40 9.03 -13.89
N HIS A 16 14.54 8.03 -14.10
CA HIS A 16 13.10 8.18 -13.92
C HIS A 16 12.74 8.52 -12.46
N TYR A 17 13.41 7.86 -11.52
CA TYR A 17 13.28 8.15 -10.09
C TYR A 17 13.68 9.60 -9.76
N LEU A 18 14.82 10.07 -10.27
CA LEU A 18 15.28 11.44 -10.03
C LEU A 18 14.28 12.49 -10.55
N TYR A 19 13.74 12.28 -11.75
CA TYR A 19 12.67 13.13 -12.29
C TYR A 19 11.42 13.14 -11.40
N ARG A 20 10.97 11.96 -10.95
CA ARG A 20 9.84 11.87 -10.00
C ARG A 20 10.14 12.62 -8.72
N LYS A 21 11.35 12.54 -8.18
CA LYS A 21 11.73 13.21 -6.94
C LYS A 21 11.65 14.71 -7.03
N ILE A 22 12.15 15.32 -8.09
CA ILE A 22 12.02 16.77 -8.31
C ILE A 22 10.55 17.19 -8.30
N TYR A 23 9.68 16.41 -8.92
CA TYR A 23 8.24 16.71 -9.00
C TYR A 23 7.52 16.58 -7.65
N TYR A 24 7.86 15.56 -6.86
CA TYR A 24 7.17 15.27 -5.58
C TYR A 24 7.84 15.90 -4.36
N LEU A 25 9.06 16.43 -4.48
CA LEU A 25 9.81 17.04 -3.38
C LEU A 25 9.01 18.03 -2.53
N PRO A 26 8.19 18.95 -3.11
CA PRO A 26 7.38 19.88 -2.32
C PRO A 26 6.38 19.20 -1.38
N LYS A 27 5.91 17.99 -1.72
CA LYS A 27 4.98 17.19 -0.91
C LYS A 27 5.72 16.28 0.07
N ASP A 28 6.89 15.79 -0.34
CA ASP A 28 7.70 14.86 0.46
C ASP A 28 8.35 15.57 1.67
N ILE A 29 8.79 16.83 1.53
CA ILE A 29 9.43 17.60 2.63
C ILE A 29 8.49 17.78 3.82
N PRO A 30 7.25 18.29 3.68
CA PRO A 30 6.32 18.40 4.81
C PRO A 30 6.01 17.06 5.47
N ALA A 31 5.88 15.97 4.67
CA ALA A 31 5.64 14.64 5.20
C ALA A 31 6.83 14.12 6.02
N ALA A 32 8.05 14.31 5.52
CA ALA A 32 9.27 13.95 6.23
C ALA A 32 9.42 14.75 7.54
N PHE A 33 9.14 16.04 7.50
CA PHE A 33 9.14 16.89 8.69
C PHE A 33 8.08 16.42 9.70
N GLY A 34 6.84 16.20 9.24
CA GLY A 34 5.77 15.67 10.09
C GLY A 34 6.12 14.30 10.69
N PHE A 35 6.78 13.44 9.92
CA PHE A 35 7.24 12.13 10.40
C PHE A 35 8.36 12.27 11.47
N LEU A 36 9.26 13.23 11.33
CA LEU A 36 10.33 13.44 12.30
C LEU A 36 9.84 14.02 13.64
N PHE A 37 8.89 14.98 13.58
CA PHE A 37 8.57 15.83 14.74
C PHE A 37 7.18 15.60 15.34
N HIS A 38 6.21 15.06 14.58
CA HIS A 38 4.82 14.86 15.05
C HIS A 38 4.49 13.40 15.37
N ASN A 39 5.37 12.71 16.08
CA ASN A 39 5.15 11.34 16.56
C ASN A 39 4.93 11.33 18.07
N THR A 40 3.71 11.52 18.49
CA THR A 40 3.37 11.71 19.92
C THR A 40 3.23 10.42 20.71
N LYS A 41 2.90 9.30 20.04
CA LYS A 41 2.67 7.99 20.67
C LYS A 41 3.75 6.95 20.36
N SER A 42 4.61 7.23 19.40
CA SER A 42 5.68 6.32 18.99
C SER A 42 6.82 6.31 20.00
N THR A 43 7.31 5.13 20.36
CA THR A 43 8.52 4.92 21.16
C THR A 43 9.80 5.11 20.33
N THR A 44 9.70 5.33 19.00
CA THR A 44 10.86 5.51 18.13
C THR A 44 11.60 6.81 18.40
N THR A 45 12.91 6.73 18.41
CA THR A 45 13.80 7.89 18.54
C THR A 45 13.85 8.73 17.27
N PHE A 46 14.30 9.99 17.39
CA PHE A 46 14.54 10.84 16.22
C PHE A 46 15.53 10.19 15.23
N GLY A 47 16.60 9.56 15.73
CA GLY A 47 17.60 8.87 14.91
C GLY A 47 17.01 7.72 14.09
N GLU A 48 16.14 6.91 14.69
CA GLU A 48 15.45 5.82 13.99
C GLU A 48 14.52 6.33 12.91
N ARG A 49 13.77 7.42 13.17
CA ARG A 49 12.90 8.06 12.19
C ARG A 49 13.70 8.63 11.01
N LEU A 50 14.81 9.30 11.28
CA LEU A 50 15.70 9.82 10.25
C LEU A 50 16.31 8.69 9.41
N ALA A 51 16.75 7.61 10.06
CA ALA A 51 17.27 6.43 9.39
C ALA A 51 16.18 5.78 8.49
N LEU A 52 14.92 5.73 8.94
CA LEU A 52 13.81 5.19 8.17
C LEU A 52 13.52 6.04 6.92
N ILE A 53 13.52 7.36 7.03
CA ILE A 53 13.39 8.27 5.87
C ILE A 53 14.49 7.97 4.85
N LYS A 54 15.76 7.95 5.27
CA LYS A 54 16.90 7.66 4.39
C LYS A 54 16.72 6.31 3.69
N LYS A 55 16.29 5.28 4.41
CA LYS A 55 16.01 3.95 3.84
C LYS A 55 14.89 4.00 2.80
N PHE A 56 13.80 4.73 3.04
CA PHE A 56 12.70 4.83 2.08
C PHE A 56 13.16 5.43 0.76
N TYR A 57 13.93 6.52 0.81
CA TYR A 57 14.52 7.11 -0.40
C TYR A 57 15.50 6.17 -1.10
N PHE A 58 16.35 5.48 -0.32
CA PHE A 58 17.28 4.50 -0.85
C PHE A 58 16.58 3.33 -1.54
N ILE A 59 15.55 2.77 -0.92
CA ILE A 59 14.75 1.69 -1.51
C ILE A 59 14.13 2.15 -2.82
N SER A 60 13.49 3.31 -2.85
CA SER A 60 12.85 3.83 -4.06
C SER A 60 13.83 4.17 -5.20
N TYR A 61 15.09 4.37 -4.88
CA TYR A 61 16.12 4.55 -5.90
C TYR A 61 16.43 3.24 -6.64
N TYR A 62 16.40 2.11 -5.95
CA TYR A 62 16.78 0.81 -6.51
C TYR A 62 15.58 -0.07 -6.92
N VAL A 63 14.44 0.08 -6.27
CA VAL A 63 13.25 -0.74 -6.49
C VAL A 63 12.08 0.13 -6.91
N ASP A 64 11.46 -0.21 -8.04
CA ASP A 64 10.24 0.51 -8.49
C ASP A 64 9.15 0.38 -7.43
N CYS A 65 8.64 1.54 -7.01
CA CYS A 65 7.56 1.65 -6.05
C CYS A 65 6.56 2.68 -6.59
N PRO A 66 5.29 2.30 -6.79
CA PRO A 66 4.27 3.22 -7.33
C PRO A 66 3.89 4.31 -6.33
N HIS A 67 4.24 4.12 -5.06
CA HIS A 67 3.93 5.05 -3.98
C HIS A 67 4.99 6.14 -3.84
N THR A 68 4.55 7.34 -3.45
CA THR A 68 5.45 8.44 -3.09
C THR A 68 5.98 8.25 -1.67
N GLU A 69 7.07 8.92 -1.31
CA GLU A 69 7.55 8.92 0.07
C GLU A 69 6.56 9.60 1.02
N ASN A 70 5.83 10.60 0.57
CA ASN A 70 4.74 11.20 1.34
C ASN A 70 3.70 10.15 1.77
N GLU A 71 3.22 9.33 0.83
CA GLU A 71 2.26 8.25 1.13
C GLU A 71 2.86 7.24 2.12
N MET A 72 4.06 6.75 1.85
CA MET A 72 4.71 5.73 2.67
C MET A 72 5.08 6.26 4.08
N LEU A 73 5.53 7.51 4.21
CA LEU A 73 5.79 8.13 5.51
C LEU A 73 4.51 8.39 6.29
N THR A 74 3.40 8.70 5.61
CA THR A 74 2.08 8.83 6.24
C THR A 74 1.62 7.50 6.82
N ILE A 75 1.73 6.40 6.06
CA ILE A 75 1.42 5.05 6.54
C ILE A 75 2.33 4.69 7.72
N ALA A 76 3.64 4.87 7.57
CA ALA A 76 4.61 4.57 8.62
C ALA A 76 4.31 5.33 9.91
N ARG A 77 3.99 6.63 9.82
CA ARG A 77 3.60 7.44 10.97
C ARG A 77 2.34 6.89 11.65
N ARG A 78 1.32 6.51 10.88
CA ARG A 78 0.08 5.95 11.41
C ARG A 78 0.34 4.62 12.11
N ILE A 79 1.15 3.73 11.53
CA ILE A 79 1.53 2.44 12.14
C ILE A 79 2.27 2.65 13.46
N LEU A 80 3.29 3.51 13.46
CA LEU A 80 4.13 3.75 14.64
C LEU A 80 3.42 4.52 15.75
N ASN A 81 2.32 5.21 15.45
CA ASN A 81 1.48 5.92 16.42
C ASN A 81 0.18 5.18 16.79
N LEU A 82 0.03 3.92 16.40
CA LEU A 82 -1.06 3.10 16.92
C LEU A 82 -0.93 2.95 18.43
N GLU A 83 -2.07 2.82 19.11
CA GLU A 83 -2.08 2.45 20.53
C GLU A 83 -1.39 1.10 20.69
N SER A 84 -0.60 0.97 21.75
CA SER A 84 0.23 -0.23 21.98
C SER A 84 -0.59 -1.49 22.25
N ASP A 85 -1.82 -1.34 22.69
CA ASP A 85 -2.77 -2.41 23.00
C ASP A 85 -3.56 -2.92 21.79
N ILE A 86 -3.49 -2.24 20.62
CA ILE A 86 -4.12 -2.72 19.38
C ILE A 86 -3.35 -3.95 18.88
N PRO A 87 -3.94 -5.18 18.99
CA PRO A 87 -3.24 -6.38 18.57
C PRO A 87 -3.23 -6.53 17.06
N GLY A 88 -2.32 -7.36 16.56
CA GLY A 88 -2.33 -7.83 15.18
C GLY A 88 -1.08 -7.48 14.40
N VAL A 89 -1.04 -8.05 13.20
CA VAL A 89 0.04 -7.94 12.24
C VAL A 89 -0.20 -6.79 11.26
N LEU A 90 0.77 -6.53 10.42
CA LEU A 90 0.60 -5.69 9.23
C LEU A 90 0.28 -6.58 8.03
N VAL A 91 -0.60 -6.12 7.15
CA VAL A 91 -0.94 -6.80 5.89
C VAL A 91 -0.70 -5.84 4.75
N GLU A 92 -0.09 -6.32 3.67
CA GLU A 92 0.00 -5.66 2.37
C GLU A 92 -0.64 -6.57 1.33
N ALA A 93 -1.63 -6.06 0.60
CA ALA A 93 -2.24 -6.69 -0.56
C ALA A 93 -1.88 -5.89 -1.81
N GLY A 94 -1.17 -6.54 -2.76
CA GLY A 94 -0.55 -5.90 -3.91
C GLY A 94 0.90 -5.47 -3.61
N VAL A 95 1.84 -6.30 -4.03
CA VAL A 95 3.28 -6.21 -3.68
C VAL A 95 4.12 -5.60 -4.81
N PHE A 96 3.78 -5.92 -6.07
CA PHE A 96 4.51 -5.50 -7.27
C PHE A 96 6.00 -5.86 -7.19
N HIS A 97 6.92 -4.89 -7.29
CA HIS A 97 8.37 -5.12 -7.16
C HIS A 97 8.88 -5.30 -5.72
N GLY A 98 8.01 -5.18 -4.70
CA GLY A 98 8.39 -5.27 -3.30
C GLY A 98 9.00 -3.99 -2.71
N GLY A 99 8.87 -2.85 -3.40
CA GLY A 99 9.40 -1.58 -2.90
C GLY A 99 8.67 -1.08 -1.65
N SER A 100 7.34 -1.15 -1.63
CA SER A 100 6.51 -0.87 -0.45
C SER A 100 6.72 -1.92 0.63
N THR A 101 6.78 -3.19 0.27
CA THR A 101 7.05 -4.31 1.19
C THR A 101 8.37 -4.11 1.95
N ALA A 102 9.45 -3.75 1.22
CA ALA A 102 10.74 -3.48 1.84
C ALA A 102 10.67 -2.29 2.82
N LYS A 103 9.94 -1.23 2.50
CA LYS A 103 9.72 -0.10 3.40
C LYS A 103 8.88 -0.48 4.62
N LEU A 104 7.76 -1.17 4.40
CA LEU A 104 6.86 -1.61 5.46
C LEU A 104 7.53 -2.64 6.38
N SER A 105 8.44 -3.48 5.90
CA SER A 105 9.19 -4.41 6.74
C SER A 105 10.07 -3.72 7.79
N HIS A 106 10.68 -2.58 7.44
CA HIS A 106 11.38 -1.76 8.42
C HIS A 106 10.45 -1.11 9.44
N VAL A 107 9.25 -0.69 9.01
CA VAL A 107 8.21 -0.18 9.92
C VAL A 107 7.71 -1.30 10.84
N ALA A 108 7.47 -2.49 10.29
CA ALA A 108 7.06 -3.68 11.04
C ALA A 108 8.07 -4.03 12.13
N ARG A 109 9.37 -3.97 11.81
CA ARG A 109 10.43 -4.17 12.81
C ARG A 109 10.37 -3.15 13.94
N LEU A 110 10.22 -1.86 13.63
CA LEU A 110 10.13 -0.80 14.64
C LEU A 110 8.84 -0.91 15.49
N ALA A 111 7.73 -1.34 14.87
CA ALA A 111 6.47 -1.59 15.55
C ALA A 111 6.42 -2.96 16.27
N ASN A 112 7.49 -3.75 16.20
CA ASN A 112 7.57 -5.15 16.67
C ASN A 112 6.40 -6.03 16.18
N ARG A 113 6.05 -5.93 14.88
CA ARG A 113 4.99 -6.69 14.22
C ARG A 113 5.55 -7.53 13.08
N LYS A 114 4.80 -8.53 12.62
CA LYS A 114 5.02 -9.20 11.34
C LYS A 114 4.33 -8.42 10.22
N LEU A 115 4.79 -8.61 8.98
CA LEU A 115 4.17 -8.14 7.75
C LEU A 115 3.81 -9.34 6.88
N HIS A 116 2.53 -9.51 6.58
CA HIS A 116 2.03 -10.50 5.62
C HIS A 116 1.80 -9.81 4.28
N ALA A 117 2.48 -10.30 3.25
CA ALA A 117 2.49 -9.72 1.90
C ALA A 117 1.78 -10.68 0.93
N PHE A 118 0.61 -10.27 0.44
CA PHE A 118 -0.25 -11.04 -0.45
C PHE A 118 -0.16 -10.51 -1.87
N ASP A 119 0.11 -11.39 -2.84
CA ASP A 119 0.13 -11.07 -4.26
C ASP A 119 0.06 -12.38 -5.07
N SER A 120 -0.44 -12.30 -6.29
CA SER A 120 -0.37 -13.44 -7.22
C SER A 120 1.07 -13.73 -7.62
N PHE A 121 1.92 -12.70 -7.69
CA PHE A 121 3.27 -12.70 -8.30
C PHE A 121 3.24 -13.12 -9.79
N GLU A 122 2.06 -13.10 -10.38
CA GLU A 122 1.78 -13.43 -11.78
C GLU A 122 1.08 -12.27 -12.51
N GLY A 123 0.87 -11.17 -11.77
CA GLY A 123 0.19 -9.95 -12.25
C GLY A 123 -1.34 -10.03 -12.13
N MET A 124 -2.02 -9.16 -12.85
CA MET A 124 -3.47 -9.05 -12.78
C MET A 124 -4.17 -10.33 -13.23
N PRO A 125 -5.26 -10.75 -12.55
CA PRO A 125 -6.11 -11.85 -13.03
C PRO A 125 -6.77 -11.50 -14.36
N GLU A 126 -7.34 -12.51 -15.00
CA GLU A 126 -8.29 -12.27 -16.07
C GLU A 126 -9.52 -11.55 -15.50
N ASN A 127 -9.90 -10.45 -16.13
CA ASN A 127 -11.02 -9.65 -15.69
C ASN A 127 -11.72 -9.00 -16.89
N ALA A 128 -13.01 -8.71 -16.73
CA ALA A 128 -13.85 -8.01 -17.71
C ALA A 128 -14.18 -6.57 -17.22
N GLU A 129 -13.44 -6.05 -16.26
CA GLU A 129 -13.69 -4.73 -15.69
C GLU A 129 -13.40 -3.64 -16.74
N THR A 130 -14.28 -2.67 -16.82
CA THR A 130 -14.08 -1.49 -17.66
C THR A 130 -13.26 -0.47 -16.87
N HIS A 131 -12.10 -0.14 -17.41
CA HIS A 131 -11.21 0.85 -16.86
C HIS A 131 -11.26 2.14 -17.66
N GLY A 132 -10.76 3.23 -17.11
CA GLY A 132 -10.79 4.53 -17.77
C GLY A 132 -9.82 5.51 -17.13
N LYS A 133 -10.24 6.79 -17.01
CA LYS A 133 -9.40 7.83 -16.45
C LYS A 133 -9.47 7.87 -14.93
N SER A 134 -8.31 7.95 -14.29
CA SER A 134 -8.24 8.33 -12.86
C SER A 134 -8.71 9.78 -12.66
N ILE A 135 -8.97 10.16 -11.41
CA ILE A 135 -9.30 11.57 -11.05
C ILE A 135 -8.22 12.58 -11.47
N TYR A 136 -7.02 12.09 -11.79
CA TYR A 136 -5.92 12.90 -12.33
C TYR A 136 -5.90 12.97 -13.87
N GLY A 137 -6.94 12.45 -14.55
CA GLY A 137 -7.10 12.47 -16.00
C GLY A 137 -6.21 11.50 -16.77
N ARG A 138 -5.51 10.58 -16.08
CA ARG A 138 -4.65 9.58 -16.72
C ARG A 138 -5.46 8.33 -17.04
N GLU A 139 -5.36 7.84 -18.29
CA GLU A 139 -5.91 6.55 -18.71
C GLU A 139 -5.19 5.38 -18.04
N HIS A 140 -5.97 4.40 -17.63
CA HIS A 140 -5.51 3.15 -17.06
C HIS A 140 -6.20 1.97 -17.74
N HIS A 141 -5.43 0.90 -17.89
CA HIS A 141 -5.91 -0.38 -18.41
C HIS A 141 -5.10 -1.49 -17.74
N PHE A 142 -5.79 -2.49 -17.21
CA PHE A 142 -5.21 -3.57 -16.41
C PHE A 142 -5.51 -4.94 -17.03
N PRO A 143 -4.90 -5.28 -18.19
CA PRO A 143 -5.07 -6.59 -18.79
C PRO A 143 -4.43 -7.69 -17.95
N LYS A 144 -4.87 -8.93 -18.14
CA LYS A 144 -4.27 -10.12 -17.53
C LYS A 144 -2.74 -10.10 -17.63
N GLY A 145 -2.07 -10.42 -16.53
CA GLY A 145 -0.62 -10.50 -16.45
C GLY A 145 0.10 -9.14 -16.36
N SER A 146 -0.62 -7.99 -16.43
CA SER A 146 0.03 -6.71 -16.19
C SER A 146 0.52 -6.62 -14.74
N HIS A 147 1.61 -5.88 -14.52
CA HIS A 147 2.29 -5.74 -13.22
C HIS A 147 2.87 -7.05 -12.64
N ALA A 148 3.04 -8.09 -13.44
CA ALA A 148 3.64 -9.35 -13.01
C ALA A 148 5.10 -9.16 -12.58
N VAL A 149 5.43 -9.57 -11.36
CA VAL A 149 6.81 -9.67 -10.85
C VAL A 149 6.90 -10.95 -10.02
N GLY A 150 7.71 -11.90 -10.48
CA GLY A 150 7.83 -13.20 -9.83
C GLY A 150 8.31 -13.11 -8.37
N LEU A 151 7.77 -13.99 -7.52
CA LEU A 151 8.01 -14.02 -6.07
C LEU A 151 9.51 -13.98 -5.71
N GLU A 152 10.36 -14.74 -6.41
CA GLU A 152 11.79 -14.79 -6.08
C GLU A 152 12.48 -13.44 -6.32
N LYS A 153 12.07 -12.69 -7.36
CA LYS A 153 12.58 -11.33 -7.58
C LYS A 153 12.15 -10.36 -6.48
N VAL A 154 10.92 -10.47 -6.02
CA VAL A 154 10.40 -9.69 -4.90
C VAL A 154 11.15 -10.04 -3.60
N ARG A 155 11.33 -11.32 -3.31
CA ARG A 155 12.11 -11.79 -2.15
C ARG A 155 13.54 -11.28 -2.17
N GLU A 156 14.19 -11.30 -3.34
CA GLU A 156 15.54 -10.75 -3.51
C GLU A 156 15.56 -9.26 -3.17
N ASN A 157 14.61 -8.47 -3.68
CA ASN A 157 14.51 -7.05 -3.40
C ASN A 157 14.30 -6.80 -1.90
N VAL A 158 13.39 -7.52 -1.25
CA VAL A 158 13.13 -7.37 0.19
C VAL A 158 14.31 -7.85 1.04
N ARG A 159 15.00 -8.92 0.64
CA ARG A 159 16.23 -9.39 1.32
C ARG A 159 17.33 -8.35 1.25
N ARG A 160 17.50 -7.69 0.11
CA ARG A 160 18.56 -6.71 -0.12
C ARG A 160 18.26 -5.35 0.54
N PHE A 161 17.01 -4.92 0.55
CA PHE A 161 16.65 -3.55 0.88
C PHE A 161 15.71 -3.41 2.09
N GLY A 162 15.04 -4.48 2.50
CA GLY A 162 14.10 -4.54 3.61
C GLY A 162 14.63 -5.36 4.79
N ASP A 163 13.69 -5.76 5.65
CA ASP A 163 13.90 -6.73 6.73
C ASP A 163 13.10 -8.00 6.42
N ILE A 164 13.72 -8.92 5.68
CA ILE A 164 13.07 -10.14 5.20
C ILE A 164 12.56 -11.04 6.35
N GLY A 165 13.21 -10.99 7.50
CA GLY A 165 12.80 -11.75 8.69
C GLY A 165 11.46 -11.30 9.30
N ARG A 166 10.95 -10.16 8.88
CA ARG A 166 9.63 -9.65 9.29
C ARG A 166 8.53 -9.93 8.28
N VAL A 167 8.86 -10.49 7.09
CA VAL A 167 7.91 -10.63 5.98
C VAL A 167 7.57 -12.08 5.73
N GLU A 168 6.28 -12.37 5.68
CA GLU A 168 5.72 -13.64 5.23
C GLU A 168 4.96 -13.40 3.91
N PHE A 169 5.36 -14.14 2.86
CA PHE A 169 4.77 -13.99 1.53
C PHE A 169 3.70 -15.05 1.29
N HIS A 170 2.54 -14.62 0.80
CA HIS A 170 1.42 -15.46 0.43
C HIS A 170 1.21 -15.36 -1.08
N LYS A 171 1.69 -16.39 -1.83
CA LYS A 171 1.54 -16.43 -3.27
C LYS A 171 0.17 -16.99 -3.67
N GLY A 172 -0.56 -16.24 -4.47
CA GLY A 172 -1.83 -16.61 -5.08
C GLY A 172 -2.77 -15.43 -5.21
N PHE A 173 -3.87 -15.62 -5.92
CA PHE A 173 -4.91 -14.59 -6.02
C PHE A 173 -5.61 -14.40 -4.66
N PHE A 174 -6.14 -13.22 -4.44
CA PHE A 174 -6.71 -12.85 -3.13
C PHE A 174 -7.89 -13.74 -2.74
N ALA A 175 -8.74 -14.11 -3.70
CA ALA A 175 -9.86 -15.04 -3.48
C ALA A 175 -9.44 -16.42 -2.97
N ASP A 176 -8.21 -16.86 -3.25
CA ASP A 176 -7.69 -18.17 -2.85
C ASP A 176 -6.87 -18.12 -1.57
N THR A 177 -6.16 -17.02 -1.33
CA THR A 177 -5.20 -16.92 -0.23
C THR A 177 -5.79 -16.29 1.02
N LEU A 178 -6.59 -15.23 0.88
CA LEU A 178 -7.15 -14.49 2.02
C LEU A 178 -8.16 -15.30 2.85
N PRO A 179 -9.00 -16.20 2.30
CA PRO A 179 -9.89 -17.05 3.11
C PRO A 179 -9.16 -17.93 4.11
N ARG A 180 -7.87 -18.19 3.90
CA ARG A 180 -7.03 -19.03 4.80
C ARG A 180 -6.27 -18.22 5.84
N PHE A 181 -6.36 -16.91 5.78
CA PHE A 181 -5.70 -16.01 6.74
C PHE A 181 -6.65 -15.68 7.89
N HIS A 182 -6.18 -15.86 9.13
CA HIS A 182 -7.02 -15.73 10.33
C HIS A 182 -6.38 -14.90 11.44
N GLU A 183 -5.18 -14.35 11.22
CA GLU A 183 -4.53 -13.52 12.23
C GLU A 183 -5.22 -12.17 12.39
N LYS A 184 -5.23 -11.63 13.60
CA LYS A 184 -5.68 -10.25 13.84
C LYS A 184 -4.77 -9.26 13.09
N ILE A 185 -5.38 -8.22 12.55
CA ILE A 185 -4.70 -7.19 11.77
C ILE A 185 -4.74 -5.87 12.53
N ALA A 186 -3.59 -5.25 12.68
CA ALA A 186 -3.51 -3.87 13.19
C ALA A 186 -3.61 -2.85 12.05
N VAL A 187 -2.94 -3.12 10.92
CA VAL A 187 -3.03 -2.27 9.72
C VAL A 187 -3.01 -3.14 8.47
N ALA A 188 -3.90 -2.83 7.53
CA ALA A 188 -3.89 -3.37 6.17
C ALA A 188 -3.61 -2.26 5.16
N CYS A 189 -2.73 -2.51 4.19
CA CYS A 189 -2.45 -1.64 3.05
C CYS A 189 -2.92 -2.37 1.79
N ILE A 190 -3.84 -1.79 1.03
CA ILE A 190 -4.47 -2.38 -0.15
C ILE A 190 -4.14 -1.51 -1.38
N ASN A 191 -3.51 -2.13 -2.39
CA ASN A 191 -3.17 -1.50 -3.67
C ASN A 191 -3.27 -2.56 -4.78
N VAL A 192 -4.49 -2.78 -5.25
CA VAL A 192 -4.84 -3.94 -6.08
C VAL A 192 -5.57 -3.58 -7.38
N ASP A 193 -5.81 -2.28 -7.60
CA ASP A 193 -6.31 -1.64 -8.82
C ASP A 193 -7.73 -2.05 -9.29
N LEU A 194 -8.14 -3.30 -9.09
CA LEU A 194 -9.39 -3.89 -9.58
C LEU A 194 -10.49 -3.85 -8.52
N VAL A 195 -11.74 -3.66 -8.97
CA VAL A 195 -12.93 -3.69 -8.10
C VAL A 195 -13.06 -5.04 -7.40
N GLN A 196 -12.97 -6.14 -8.15
CA GLN A 196 -13.12 -7.48 -7.57
C GLN A 196 -12.01 -7.78 -6.56
N SER A 197 -10.75 -7.46 -6.89
CA SER A 197 -9.63 -7.63 -5.94
C SER A 197 -9.80 -6.80 -4.68
N THR A 198 -10.31 -5.57 -4.80
CA THR A 198 -10.60 -4.71 -3.65
C THR A 198 -11.74 -5.28 -2.80
N LYS A 199 -12.81 -5.81 -3.42
CA LYS A 199 -13.89 -6.51 -2.72
C LYS A 199 -13.37 -7.71 -1.94
N ASP A 200 -12.56 -8.56 -2.57
CA ASP A 200 -11.98 -9.73 -1.93
C ASP A 200 -11.10 -9.32 -0.73
N CYS A 201 -10.24 -8.33 -0.90
CA CYS A 201 -9.44 -7.81 0.20
C CYS A 201 -10.31 -7.28 1.36
N LEU A 202 -11.30 -6.45 1.09
CA LEU A 202 -12.16 -5.91 2.14
C LEU A 202 -13.01 -7.00 2.80
N ARG A 203 -13.58 -7.93 2.04
CA ARG A 203 -14.40 -9.02 2.57
C ARG A 203 -13.66 -9.89 3.56
N PHE A 204 -12.42 -10.25 3.26
CA PHE A 204 -11.66 -11.18 4.10
C PHE A 204 -10.80 -10.47 5.15
N LEU A 205 -10.26 -9.29 4.87
CA LEU A 205 -9.39 -8.59 5.81
C LEU A 205 -10.16 -7.72 6.81
N TYR A 206 -11.24 -7.04 6.40
CA TYR A 206 -11.96 -6.12 7.29
C TYR A 206 -12.39 -6.76 8.62
N PRO A 207 -12.99 -7.97 8.63
CA PRO A 207 -13.42 -8.63 9.87
C PRO A 207 -12.26 -9.00 10.81
N LEU A 208 -11.04 -9.09 10.30
CA LEU A 208 -9.84 -9.42 11.05
C LEU A 208 -9.16 -8.18 11.64
N VAL A 209 -9.48 -6.98 11.12
CA VAL A 209 -8.87 -5.75 11.64
C VAL A 209 -9.35 -5.47 13.04
N SER A 210 -8.41 -5.30 13.95
CA SER A 210 -8.69 -5.01 15.35
C SER A 210 -9.36 -3.64 15.51
N LYS A 211 -10.21 -3.50 16.51
CA LYS A 211 -10.79 -2.20 16.86
C LYS A 211 -9.69 -1.16 17.06
N GLY A 212 -9.85 -0.01 16.44
CA GLY A 212 -8.82 1.05 16.39
C GLY A 212 -7.74 0.83 15.32
N GLY A 213 -7.71 -0.34 14.67
CA GLY A 213 -6.85 -0.61 13.51
C GLY A 213 -7.25 0.19 12.28
N ILE A 214 -6.43 0.16 11.25
CA ILE A 214 -6.58 1.01 10.06
C ILE A 214 -6.44 0.17 8.80
N ILE A 215 -7.34 0.40 7.83
CA ILE A 215 -7.15 -0.04 6.44
C ILE A 215 -6.80 1.18 5.61
N PHE A 216 -5.72 1.07 4.84
CA PHE A 216 -5.33 2.03 3.81
C PHE A 216 -5.66 1.47 2.43
N SER A 217 -6.47 2.18 1.65
CA SER A 217 -6.59 1.95 0.22
C SER A 217 -5.74 2.98 -0.52
N GLN A 218 -4.96 2.52 -1.47
CA GLN A 218 -4.05 3.35 -2.27
C GLN A 218 -4.55 3.51 -3.72
N ASP A 219 -5.77 3.03 -4.01
CA ASP A 219 -6.40 3.02 -5.32
C ASP A 219 -7.59 4.00 -5.45
N ALA A 220 -7.86 4.80 -4.40
CA ALA A 220 -8.99 5.73 -4.38
C ALA A 220 -8.83 6.95 -5.32
N HIS A 221 -7.95 6.86 -6.28
CA HIS A 221 -7.86 7.77 -7.43
C HIS A 221 -8.54 7.19 -8.67
N PHE A 222 -9.04 5.97 -8.61
CA PHE A 222 -9.83 5.34 -9.64
C PHE A 222 -11.32 5.52 -9.35
N PRO A 223 -12.12 6.06 -10.30
CA PRO A 223 -13.55 6.26 -10.11
C PRO A 223 -14.27 4.98 -9.70
N TRP A 224 -13.95 3.84 -10.30
CA TRP A 224 -14.56 2.54 -9.97
C TRP A 224 -14.26 2.07 -8.55
N ILE A 225 -13.10 2.42 -7.98
CA ILE A 225 -12.81 2.13 -6.56
C ILE A 225 -13.50 3.14 -5.64
N ILE A 226 -13.61 4.41 -6.05
CA ILE A 226 -14.39 5.41 -5.32
C ILE A 226 -15.86 5.00 -5.24
N GLU A 227 -16.44 4.55 -6.35
CA GLU A 227 -17.82 4.04 -6.43
C GLU A 227 -18.02 2.86 -5.50
N LEU A 228 -17.14 1.85 -5.54
CA LEU A 228 -17.18 0.70 -4.64
C LEU A 228 -17.14 1.13 -3.16
N LEU A 229 -16.18 1.98 -2.79
CA LEU A 229 -16.03 2.42 -1.41
C LEU A 229 -17.20 3.29 -0.92
N ASN A 230 -17.92 3.93 -1.82
CA ASN A 230 -19.15 4.70 -1.53
C ASN A 230 -20.42 3.85 -1.54
N ASP A 231 -20.39 2.61 -1.99
CA ASP A 231 -21.57 1.75 -2.11
C ASP A 231 -22.02 1.23 -0.73
N ASP A 232 -23.10 1.79 -0.20
CA ASP A 232 -23.68 1.36 1.06
C ASP A 232 -24.14 -0.10 1.02
N VAL A 233 -24.62 -0.58 -0.15
CA VAL A 233 -25.06 -1.98 -0.33
C VAL A 233 -23.89 -2.94 -0.20
N PHE A 234 -22.72 -2.60 -0.76
CA PHE A 234 -21.51 -3.39 -0.58
C PHE A 234 -21.13 -3.53 0.89
N TRP A 235 -21.12 -2.42 1.63
CA TRP A 235 -20.75 -2.44 3.04
C TRP A 235 -21.75 -3.22 3.89
N GLU A 236 -23.05 -3.04 3.66
CA GLU A 236 -24.09 -3.69 4.47
C GLU A 236 -24.25 -5.18 4.14
N LYS A 237 -24.24 -5.55 2.85
CA LYS A 237 -24.52 -6.93 2.44
C LYS A 237 -23.28 -7.82 2.30
N GLU A 238 -22.13 -7.26 1.88
CA GLU A 238 -20.95 -8.07 1.64
C GLU A 238 -19.97 -8.03 2.83
N ILE A 239 -19.88 -6.90 3.56
CA ILE A 239 -19.01 -6.76 4.73
C ILE A 239 -19.79 -6.95 6.03
N GLY A 240 -21.10 -6.67 6.04
CA GLY A 240 -21.98 -6.83 7.20
C GLY A 240 -21.97 -5.66 8.18
N ILE A 241 -21.58 -4.47 7.73
CA ILE A 241 -21.52 -3.25 8.55
C ILE A 241 -22.10 -2.05 7.79
N LYS A 242 -22.45 -1.00 8.51
CA LYS A 242 -22.69 0.31 7.89
C LYS A 242 -21.39 0.85 7.32
N LYS A 243 -21.47 1.55 6.17
CA LYS A 243 -20.31 2.18 5.55
C LYS A 243 -19.51 3.01 6.57
N PRO A 244 -18.22 2.71 6.76
CA PRO A 244 -17.39 3.43 7.71
C PRO A 244 -17.06 4.84 7.22
N LYS A 245 -16.69 5.72 8.14
CA LYS A 245 -16.09 7.02 7.76
C LYS A 245 -14.72 6.81 7.15
N MET A 246 -14.45 7.50 6.04
CA MET A 246 -13.22 7.39 5.28
C MET A 246 -12.53 8.75 5.16
N GLU A 247 -11.26 8.82 5.52
CA GLU A 247 -10.43 10.01 5.34
C GLU A 247 -9.83 9.98 3.93
N GLY A 248 -10.05 11.02 3.12
CA GLY A 248 -9.40 11.21 1.82
C GLY A 248 -10.15 10.64 0.60
N LEU A 249 -11.31 9.99 0.78
CA LEU A 249 -12.09 9.43 -0.33
C LEU A 249 -12.52 10.53 -1.31
N GLY A 250 -12.29 10.31 -2.61
CA GLY A 250 -12.61 11.23 -3.69
C GLY A 250 -11.71 12.46 -3.81
N SER A 251 -10.78 12.68 -2.88
CA SER A 251 -9.87 13.82 -2.90
C SER A 251 -8.41 13.46 -3.13
N SER A 252 -8.05 12.21 -2.94
CA SER A 252 -6.67 11.74 -3.11
C SER A 252 -6.63 10.26 -3.52
N LYS A 253 -5.46 9.81 -3.97
CA LYS A 253 -5.16 8.40 -4.19
C LYS A 253 -5.31 7.56 -2.91
N PHE A 254 -5.12 8.19 -1.75
CA PHE A 254 -4.94 7.54 -0.48
C PHE A 254 -6.17 7.74 0.41
N VAL A 255 -6.76 6.64 0.84
CA VAL A 255 -7.89 6.63 1.78
C VAL A 255 -7.50 5.86 3.04
N ALA A 256 -7.90 6.37 4.19
CA ALA A 256 -7.76 5.68 5.47
C ALA A 256 -9.15 5.38 6.06
N ILE A 257 -9.38 4.13 6.42
CA ILE A 257 -10.57 3.61 7.09
C ILE A 257 -10.16 3.17 8.49
N LYS A 258 -10.62 3.87 9.51
CA LYS A 258 -10.41 3.46 10.90
C LYS A 258 -11.53 2.52 11.33
N VAL A 259 -11.17 1.32 11.79
CA VAL A 259 -12.13 0.32 12.27
C VAL A 259 -12.56 0.65 13.71
N ALA A 260 -13.89 0.73 13.93
CA ALA A 260 -14.52 1.16 15.19
C ALA A 260 -14.67 0.04 16.21
#